data_af7d4c5f07d7919d09d831a31b146343
#
_entry.id   af7d4c5f07d7919d09d831a31b146343
#
_cell.length_a   1.000
_cell.length_b   1.000
_cell.length_c   1.000
_cell.angle_alpha   90.00
_cell.angle_beta   90.00
_cell.angle_gamma   90.00
#
_symmetry.space_group_name_H-M   'P 1'
#
loop_
_entity.id
_entity.type
_entity.pdbx_description
1 polymer ?
#
loop_
_entity_poly.entity_id
_entity_poly.type
_entity_poly.pdbx_seq_one_letter_code
_entity_poly.pdbx_strand_id
1 'polypeptide(L)'
;SDVYKRQIKVRGKVEIEKVKGGKERLIITEIPYTMIGANIGKFLNDVYGLVESKKTTDIVDISNQSSKEGIRIVIDLKKGADAENLCNLLYKKTRLEDTFGVNMLAVADGRPETMGIVPLIRHHVNFQYELATRKYTTLLAKERQKKEIQEGLIKACDVIDLIIEILRGSKDM
;
A
#
# COMPACT_ATOMS: atom_id res chain seq x y z
N SER A 1 24.22 2.94 10.29
CA SER A 1 24.64 1.62 9.74
C SER A 1 23.49 0.70 9.30
N ASP A 2 22.25 1.14 9.27
CA ASP A 2 21.08 0.26 8.99
C ASP A 2 20.50 0.38 7.58
N VAL A 3 21.19 1.02 6.66
CA VAL A 3 20.75 1.19 5.28
C VAL A 3 20.76 -0.14 4.50
N TYR A 4 21.56 -1.11 4.92
CA TYR A 4 21.76 -2.37 4.19
C TYR A 4 20.76 -3.50 4.49
N LYS A 5 19.84 -3.34 5.45
CA LYS A 5 18.90 -4.40 5.85
C LYS A 5 17.43 -4.09 5.52
N ARG A 6 17.17 -3.22 4.57
CA ARG A 6 15.79 -2.94 4.13
C ARG A 6 15.34 -3.95 3.08
N GLN A 7 15.44 -5.22 3.42
CA GLN A 7 14.95 -6.31 2.58
C GLN A 7 13.84 -7.04 3.31
N ILE A 8 12.77 -7.33 2.60
CA ILE A 8 11.71 -8.22 3.06
C ILE A 8 11.74 -9.48 2.21
N LYS A 9 11.47 -10.63 2.83
CA LYS A 9 11.26 -11.88 2.11
C LYS A 9 9.79 -11.95 1.71
N VAL A 10 9.55 -12.20 0.43
CA VAL A 10 8.24 -12.38 -0.15
C VAL A 10 8.12 -13.79 -0.63
N ARG A 11 7.07 -14.50 -0.19
CA ARG A 11 6.79 -15.89 -0.57
C ARG A 11 5.50 -15.96 -1.36
N GLY A 12 5.49 -16.86 -2.35
CA GLY A 12 4.24 -17.29 -2.96
C GLY A 12 3.39 -18.09 -1.99
N LYS A 13 2.08 -18.04 -2.18
CA LYS A 13 1.13 -18.83 -1.40
C LYS A 13 0.97 -20.20 -2.07
N VAL A 14 1.20 -21.26 -1.29
CA VAL A 14 1.07 -22.65 -1.73
C VAL A 14 0.04 -23.34 -0.85
N GLU A 15 -0.91 -23.99 -1.48
CA GLU A 15 -1.93 -24.82 -0.83
C GLU A 15 -1.70 -26.28 -1.18
N ILE A 16 -1.90 -27.18 -0.21
CA ILE A 16 -1.78 -28.63 -0.40
C ILE A 16 -3.19 -29.18 -0.57
N GLU A 17 -3.48 -29.75 -1.73
CA GLU A 17 -4.75 -30.39 -2.05
C GLU A 17 -4.60 -31.91 -2.07
N LYS A 18 -5.49 -32.61 -1.39
CA LYS A 18 -5.58 -34.07 -1.43
C LYS A 18 -6.43 -34.52 -2.62
N VAL A 19 -5.87 -35.39 -3.44
CA VAL A 19 -6.51 -35.92 -4.65
C VAL A 19 -6.92 -37.39 -4.39
N LYS A 20 -7.88 -37.87 -5.18
CA LYS A 20 -8.32 -39.29 -5.13
C LYS A 20 -7.13 -40.25 -5.26
N GLY A 21 -7.12 -41.32 -4.46
CA GLY A 21 -6.06 -42.34 -4.48
C GLY A 21 -4.89 -42.07 -3.52
N GLY A 22 -5.02 -41.12 -2.59
CA GLY A 22 -3.99 -40.83 -1.58
C GLY A 22 -2.79 -40.06 -2.17
N LYS A 23 -2.99 -39.37 -3.30
CA LYS A 23 -2.03 -38.45 -3.87
C LYS A 23 -2.28 -37.03 -3.38
N GLU A 24 -1.25 -36.24 -3.36
CA GLU A 24 -1.32 -34.81 -3.04
C GLU A 24 -0.84 -34.00 -4.22
N ARG A 25 -1.26 -32.74 -4.28
CA ARG A 25 -0.76 -31.72 -5.21
C ARG A 25 -0.51 -30.42 -4.51
N LEU A 26 0.47 -29.69 -4.99
CA LEU A 26 0.70 -28.30 -4.58
C LEU A 26 0.01 -27.38 -5.57
N ILE A 27 -0.76 -26.43 -5.05
CA ILE A 27 -1.40 -25.38 -5.84
C ILE A 27 -0.82 -24.06 -5.41
N ILE A 28 -0.15 -23.37 -6.33
CA ILE A 28 0.38 -22.04 -6.11
C ILE A 28 -0.69 -21.05 -6.59
N THR A 29 -1.25 -20.29 -5.65
CA THR A 29 -2.32 -19.31 -5.89
C THR A 29 -1.80 -17.88 -5.92
N GLU A 30 -0.67 -17.61 -5.28
CA GLU A 30 -0.03 -16.30 -5.30
C GLU A 30 1.47 -16.47 -5.53
N ILE A 31 2.05 -15.55 -6.28
CA ILE A 31 3.49 -15.52 -6.59
C ILE A 31 4.08 -14.18 -6.16
N PRO A 32 5.38 -14.14 -5.81
CA PRO A 32 6.09 -12.88 -5.58
C PRO A 32 6.00 -11.95 -6.78
N TYR A 33 5.92 -10.65 -6.56
CA TYR A 33 5.89 -9.64 -7.64
C TYR A 33 7.09 -9.74 -8.59
N THR A 34 8.23 -10.25 -8.11
CA THR A 34 9.42 -10.52 -8.91
C THR A 34 9.24 -11.63 -9.94
N MET A 35 8.17 -12.42 -9.82
CA MET A 35 7.84 -13.54 -10.73
C MET A 35 6.78 -13.20 -11.78
N ILE A 36 6.32 -11.95 -11.88
CA ILE A 36 5.28 -11.55 -12.85
C ILE A 36 5.84 -11.58 -14.29
N GLY A 37 4.98 -11.94 -15.24
CA GLY A 37 5.28 -11.98 -16.67
C GLY A 37 6.13 -13.18 -17.09
N ALA A 38 7.16 -12.96 -17.90
CA ALA A 38 8.03 -14.02 -18.45
C ALA A 38 8.73 -14.89 -17.38
N ASN A 39 8.77 -14.42 -16.13
CA ASN A 39 9.42 -15.14 -15.03
C ASN A 39 8.64 -16.37 -14.56
N ILE A 40 7.33 -16.50 -14.87
CA ILE A 40 6.55 -17.72 -14.58
C ILE A 40 7.11 -18.88 -15.40
N GLY A 41 7.36 -18.68 -16.69
CA GLY A 41 7.99 -19.71 -17.55
C GLY A 41 9.37 -20.12 -17.03
N LYS A 42 10.16 -19.16 -16.56
CA LYS A 42 11.45 -19.45 -15.93
C LYS A 42 11.31 -20.28 -14.66
N PHE A 43 10.33 -19.95 -13.82
CA PHE A 43 10.02 -20.73 -12.61
C PHE A 43 9.65 -22.19 -12.94
N LEU A 44 8.82 -22.42 -13.96
CA LEU A 44 8.49 -23.77 -14.43
C LEU A 44 9.74 -24.52 -14.86
N ASN A 45 10.62 -23.89 -15.64
CA ASN A 45 11.88 -24.48 -16.05
C ASN A 45 12.81 -24.77 -14.86
N ASP A 46 12.86 -23.90 -13.87
CA ASP A 46 13.64 -24.13 -12.65
C ASP A 46 13.12 -25.37 -11.88
N VAL A 47 11.81 -25.57 -11.83
CA VAL A 47 11.20 -26.77 -11.22
C VAL A 47 11.53 -28.02 -12.02
N TYR A 48 11.44 -27.99 -13.37
CA TYR A 48 11.87 -29.09 -14.23
C TYR A 48 13.34 -29.42 -14.00
N GLY A 49 14.20 -28.42 -13.89
CA GLY A 49 15.62 -28.59 -13.59
C GLY A 49 15.90 -29.27 -12.23
N LEU A 50 15.03 -29.07 -11.23
CA LEU A 50 15.13 -29.79 -9.97
C LEU A 50 14.81 -31.28 -10.12
N VAL A 51 13.87 -31.61 -11.00
CA VAL A 51 13.51 -33.01 -11.29
C VAL A 51 14.63 -33.68 -12.11
N GLU A 52 15.13 -33.05 -13.17
CA GLU A 52 16.21 -33.55 -14.00
C GLU A 52 17.50 -33.76 -13.22
N SER A 53 17.84 -32.81 -12.32
CA SER A 53 19.02 -32.94 -11.46
C SER A 53 18.86 -33.92 -10.30
N LYS A 54 17.72 -34.63 -10.23
CA LYS A 54 17.38 -35.59 -9.18
C LYS A 54 17.43 -35.01 -7.76
N LYS A 55 17.26 -33.69 -7.62
CA LYS A 55 17.13 -33.05 -6.31
C LYS A 55 15.79 -33.33 -5.66
N THR A 56 14.78 -33.65 -6.46
CA THR A 56 13.51 -34.23 -6.04
C THR A 56 13.07 -35.28 -7.06
N THR A 57 12.41 -36.32 -6.57
CA THR A 57 11.78 -37.35 -7.39
C THR A 57 10.28 -37.40 -7.19
N ASP A 58 9.75 -36.49 -6.38
CA ASP A 58 8.38 -36.52 -5.89
C ASP A 58 7.38 -35.83 -6.82
N ILE A 59 7.86 -35.05 -7.79
CA ILE A 59 7.05 -34.36 -8.78
C ILE A 59 6.74 -35.31 -9.94
N VAL A 60 5.46 -35.43 -10.29
CA VAL A 60 4.99 -36.17 -11.46
C VAL A 60 4.82 -35.24 -12.65
N ASP A 61 4.15 -34.12 -12.43
CA ASP A 61 3.86 -33.14 -13.47
C ASP A 61 3.73 -31.75 -12.89
N ILE A 62 3.92 -30.74 -13.74
CA ILE A 62 3.70 -29.34 -13.42
C ILE A 62 2.94 -28.68 -14.57
N SER A 63 1.85 -27.99 -14.24
CA SER A 63 1.02 -27.30 -15.23
C SER A 63 0.67 -25.88 -14.77
N ASN A 64 0.67 -24.95 -15.71
CA ASN A 64 0.20 -23.60 -15.50
C ASN A 64 -1.27 -23.52 -15.95
N GLN A 65 -2.17 -23.41 -15.00
CA GLN A 65 -3.62 -23.27 -15.18
C GLN A 65 -4.10 -21.85 -14.87
N SER A 66 -3.19 -20.89 -14.83
CA SER A 66 -3.53 -19.49 -14.57
C SER A 66 -4.47 -18.94 -15.63
N SER A 67 -5.44 -18.15 -15.20
CA SER A 67 -6.48 -17.56 -16.06
C SER A 67 -6.73 -16.09 -15.68
N LYS A 68 -7.78 -15.51 -16.25
CA LYS A 68 -8.25 -14.17 -15.84
C LYS A 68 -8.71 -14.10 -14.38
N GLU A 69 -9.04 -15.24 -13.78
CA GLU A 69 -9.47 -15.36 -12.38
C GLU A 69 -8.30 -15.32 -11.40
N GLY A 70 -7.07 -15.55 -11.87
CA GLY A 70 -5.87 -15.47 -11.04
C GLY A 70 -4.79 -16.47 -11.40
N ILE A 71 -3.76 -16.48 -10.57
CA ILE A 71 -2.63 -17.41 -10.68
C ILE A 71 -3.06 -18.78 -10.15
N ARG A 72 -2.81 -19.82 -10.97
CA ARG A 72 -3.00 -21.20 -10.60
C ARG A 72 -1.93 -22.08 -11.26
N ILE A 73 -0.88 -22.43 -10.52
CA ILE A 73 0.15 -23.36 -10.95
C ILE A 73 -0.02 -24.63 -10.12
N VAL A 74 -0.19 -25.76 -10.80
CA VAL A 74 -0.46 -27.05 -10.18
C VAL A 74 0.76 -27.95 -10.34
N ILE A 75 1.23 -28.52 -9.24
CA ILE A 75 2.33 -29.48 -9.20
C ILE A 75 1.77 -30.79 -8.64
N ASP A 76 1.66 -31.80 -9.47
CA ASP A 76 1.19 -33.12 -9.09
C ASP A 76 2.32 -33.94 -8.47
N LEU A 77 2.04 -34.56 -7.31
CA LEU A 77 3.01 -35.31 -6.54
C LEU A 77 2.80 -36.81 -6.68
N LYS A 78 3.89 -37.57 -6.49
CA LYS A 78 3.81 -39.02 -6.36
C LYS A 78 3.06 -39.40 -5.07
N LYS A 79 2.49 -40.58 -5.08
CA LYS A 79 1.86 -41.14 -3.89
C LYS A 79 2.89 -41.31 -2.75
N GLY A 80 2.58 -40.78 -1.56
CA GLY A 80 3.48 -40.82 -0.41
C GLY A 80 4.60 -39.82 -0.42
N ALA A 81 4.60 -38.85 -1.36
CA ALA A 81 5.53 -37.73 -1.33
C ALA A 81 5.24 -36.80 -0.15
N ASP A 82 6.29 -36.22 0.44
CA ASP A 82 6.19 -35.22 1.50
C ASP A 82 5.99 -33.83 0.88
N ALA A 83 4.72 -33.40 0.82
CA ALA A 83 4.31 -32.14 0.22
C ALA A 83 4.92 -30.93 0.94
N GLU A 84 5.05 -30.98 2.27
CA GLU A 84 5.62 -29.87 3.04
C GLU A 84 7.12 -29.73 2.79
N ASN A 85 7.84 -30.82 2.75
CA ASN A 85 9.28 -30.83 2.47
C ASN A 85 9.57 -30.36 1.06
N LEU A 86 8.73 -30.76 0.09
CA LEU A 86 8.85 -30.27 -1.29
C LEU A 86 8.53 -28.78 -1.38
N CYS A 87 7.54 -28.29 -0.69
CA CYS A 87 7.23 -26.85 -0.64
C CYS A 87 8.42 -26.04 -0.09
N ASN A 88 9.06 -26.53 0.98
CA ASN A 88 10.27 -25.92 1.53
C ASN A 88 11.46 -25.97 0.55
N LEU A 89 11.57 -27.04 -0.22
CA LEU A 89 12.60 -27.16 -1.28
C LEU A 89 12.37 -26.13 -2.38
N LEU A 90 11.12 -25.96 -2.83
CA LEU A 90 10.75 -24.96 -3.83
C LEU A 90 11.07 -23.54 -3.35
N TYR A 91 10.74 -23.18 -2.12
CA TYR A 91 11.12 -21.87 -1.55
C TYR A 91 12.63 -21.66 -1.51
N LYS A 92 13.42 -22.69 -1.23
CA LYS A 92 14.90 -22.57 -1.14
C LYS A 92 15.60 -22.55 -2.48
N LYS A 93 15.04 -23.19 -3.49
CA LYS A 93 15.73 -23.47 -4.78
C LYS A 93 15.15 -22.74 -5.97
N THR A 94 13.99 -22.10 -5.81
CA THR A 94 13.35 -21.34 -6.87
C THR A 94 13.02 -19.92 -6.40
N ARG A 95 12.52 -19.08 -7.28
CA ARG A 95 12.05 -17.73 -6.96
C ARG A 95 10.68 -17.67 -6.29
N LEU A 96 10.14 -18.82 -5.87
CA LEU A 96 8.89 -18.84 -5.11
C LEU A 96 9.03 -18.13 -3.74
N GLU A 97 10.24 -18.07 -3.19
CA GLU A 97 10.66 -17.11 -2.18
C GLU A 97 11.72 -16.19 -2.80
N ASP A 98 11.49 -14.91 -2.71
CA ASP A 98 12.43 -13.91 -3.21
C ASP A 98 12.61 -12.77 -2.20
N THR A 99 13.70 -12.05 -2.33
CA THR A 99 14.02 -10.94 -1.46
C THR A 99 13.70 -9.63 -2.18
N PHE A 100 12.84 -8.82 -1.58
CA PHE A 100 12.50 -7.51 -2.09
C PHE A 100 13.27 -6.42 -1.34
N GLY A 101 14.08 -5.67 -2.07
CA GLY A 101 14.77 -4.49 -1.53
C GLY A 101 13.81 -3.32 -1.38
N VAL A 102 13.59 -2.87 -0.15
CA VAL A 102 12.72 -1.72 0.13
C VAL A 102 13.55 -0.44 0.02
N ASN A 103 13.25 0.39 -0.98
CA ASN A 103 13.85 1.71 -1.16
C ASN A 103 12.74 2.76 -1.15
N MET A 104 12.53 3.40 0.00
CA MET A 104 11.52 4.44 0.16
C MET A 104 12.18 5.81 -0.04
N LEU A 105 12.13 6.30 -1.27
CA LEU A 105 12.53 7.66 -1.61
C LEU A 105 11.31 8.58 -1.51
N ALA A 106 11.41 9.62 -0.72
CA ALA A 106 10.38 10.65 -0.59
C ALA A 106 11.00 12.04 -0.55
N VAL A 107 10.21 13.05 -0.86
CA VAL A 107 10.62 14.45 -0.68
C VAL A 107 10.23 14.88 0.73
N ALA A 108 11.23 15.13 1.58
CA ALA A 108 11.06 15.67 2.92
C ALA A 108 11.75 17.05 2.98
N ASP A 109 11.04 18.05 3.45
CA ASP A 109 11.55 19.42 3.59
C ASP A 109 12.18 19.99 2.28
N GLY A 110 11.56 19.62 1.15
CA GLY A 110 11.99 20.06 -0.19
C GLY A 110 13.21 19.32 -0.76
N ARG A 111 13.67 18.25 -0.11
CA ARG A 111 14.81 17.43 -0.57
C ARG A 111 14.44 15.96 -0.70
N PRO A 112 14.90 15.28 -1.77
CA PRO A 112 14.72 13.85 -1.89
C PRO A 112 15.60 13.13 -0.85
N GLU A 113 14.98 12.29 -0.03
CA GLU A 113 15.65 11.54 1.01
C GLU A 113 15.13 10.11 1.08
N THR A 114 16.05 9.14 1.24
CA THR A 114 15.69 7.74 1.46
C THR A 114 15.52 7.50 2.94
N MET A 115 14.33 7.15 3.36
CA MET A 115 14.01 6.98 4.78
C MET A 115 13.25 5.68 5.06
N GLY A 116 13.20 5.30 6.35
CA GLY A 116 12.38 4.18 6.80
C GLY A 116 10.90 4.54 6.87
N ILE A 117 10.06 3.53 7.09
CA ILE A 117 8.59 3.73 7.13
C ILE A 117 8.14 4.66 8.26
N VAL A 118 8.76 4.57 9.43
CA VAL A 118 8.38 5.40 10.59
C VAL A 118 8.70 6.88 10.37
N PRO A 119 9.92 7.28 9.94
CA PRO A 119 10.19 8.65 9.53
C PRO A 119 9.26 9.14 8.42
N LEU A 120 9.00 8.32 7.40
CA LEU A 120 8.09 8.66 6.30
C LEU A 120 6.68 9.01 6.79
N ILE A 121 6.12 8.16 7.65
CA ILE A 121 4.79 8.39 8.25
C ILE A 121 4.82 9.67 9.10
N ARG A 122 5.86 9.87 9.88
CA ARG A 122 6.00 11.07 10.73
C ARG A 122 6.03 12.36 9.90
N HIS A 123 6.82 12.39 8.83
CA HIS A 123 6.85 13.54 7.91
C HIS A 123 5.49 13.79 7.29
N HIS A 124 4.79 12.73 6.86
CA HIS A 124 3.45 12.86 6.30
C HIS A 124 2.44 13.43 7.32
N VAL A 125 2.44 12.92 8.55
CA VAL A 125 1.55 13.41 9.62
C VAL A 125 1.85 14.88 9.96
N ASN A 126 3.12 15.25 10.08
CA ASN A 126 3.50 16.63 10.34
C ASN A 126 3.05 17.56 9.21
N PHE A 127 3.22 17.14 7.97
CA PHE A 127 2.77 17.90 6.80
C PHE A 127 1.24 18.07 6.80
N GLN A 128 0.47 17.04 7.11
CA GLN A 128 -0.99 17.14 7.23
C GLN A 128 -1.40 18.11 8.34
N TYR A 129 -0.71 18.08 9.47
CA TYR A 129 -0.95 19.02 10.56
C TYR A 129 -0.66 20.46 10.16
N GLU A 130 0.45 20.70 9.45
CA GLU A 130 0.80 22.02 8.91
C GLU A 130 -0.24 22.52 7.92
N LEU A 131 -0.69 21.68 6.98
CA LEU A 131 -1.73 22.04 6.02
C LEU A 131 -3.05 22.39 6.70
N ALA A 132 -3.46 21.58 7.69
CA ALA A 132 -4.66 21.87 8.47
C ALA A 132 -4.55 23.20 9.22
N THR A 133 -3.41 23.45 9.84
CA THR A 133 -3.15 24.72 10.57
C THR A 133 -3.23 25.91 9.60
N ARG A 134 -2.58 25.87 8.46
CA ARG A 134 -2.65 26.94 7.44
C ARG A 134 -4.09 27.17 6.95
N LYS A 135 -4.81 26.08 6.65
CA LYS A 135 -6.21 26.15 6.22
C LYS A 135 -7.09 26.87 7.23
N TYR A 136 -7.04 26.44 8.49
CA TYR A 136 -7.91 27.02 9.52
C TYR A 136 -7.48 28.42 9.92
N THR A 137 -6.20 28.75 9.91
CA THR A 137 -5.72 30.11 10.10
C THR A 137 -6.26 31.06 9.04
N THR A 138 -6.22 30.64 7.76
CA THR A 138 -6.75 31.43 6.65
C THR A 138 -8.26 31.60 6.73
N LEU A 139 -9.00 30.54 7.08
CA LEU A 139 -10.46 30.61 7.26
C LEU A 139 -10.83 31.53 8.43
N LEU A 140 -10.12 31.41 9.54
CA LEU A 140 -10.34 32.24 10.71
C LEU A 140 -10.12 33.74 10.40
N ALA A 141 -9.06 34.08 9.66
CA ALA A 141 -8.81 35.45 9.24
C ALA A 141 -9.95 35.99 8.38
N LYS A 142 -10.45 35.19 7.42
CA LYS A 142 -11.60 35.58 6.59
C LYS A 142 -12.88 35.78 7.39
N GLU A 143 -13.17 34.91 8.33
CA GLU A 143 -14.37 35.03 9.15
C GLU A 143 -14.27 36.20 10.14
N ARG A 144 -13.10 36.48 10.68
CA ARG A 144 -12.86 37.68 11.51
C ARG A 144 -13.10 38.97 10.72
N GLN A 145 -12.61 39.02 9.47
CA GLN A 145 -12.84 40.18 8.59
C GLN A 145 -14.33 40.37 8.29
N LYS A 146 -15.06 39.29 7.99
CA LYS A 146 -16.52 39.37 7.79
C LYS A 146 -17.24 39.86 9.04
N LYS A 147 -16.87 39.33 10.21
CA LYS A 147 -17.43 39.74 11.49
C LYS A 147 -17.22 41.23 11.74
N GLU A 148 -16.02 41.74 11.52
CA GLU A 148 -15.67 43.15 11.66
C GLU A 148 -16.54 44.07 10.79
N ILE A 149 -16.72 43.67 9.50
CA ILE A 149 -17.60 44.36 8.56
C ILE A 149 -19.04 44.38 9.05
N GLN A 150 -19.55 43.23 9.51
CA GLN A 150 -20.93 43.14 10.03
C GLN A 150 -21.14 43.97 11.31
N GLU A 151 -20.19 43.94 12.24
CA GLU A 151 -20.21 44.77 13.45
C GLU A 151 -20.18 46.27 13.11
N GLY A 152 -19.38 46.63 12.11
CA GLY A 152 -19.36 48.00 11.60
C GLY A 152 -20.68 48.45 10.97
N LEU A 153 -21.33 47.55 10.20
CA LEU A 153 -22.65 47.85 9.64
C LEU A 153 -23.73 47.99 10.71
N ILE A 154 -23.74 47.17 11.74
CA ILE A 154 -24.67 47.27 12.87
C ILE A 154 -24.51 48.64 13.56
N LYS A 155 -23.26 49.01 13.89
CA LYS A 155 -22.98 50.33 14.47
C LYS A 155 -23.43 51.48 13.60
N ALA A 156 -23.24 51.35 12.26
CA ALA A 156 -23.71 52.36 11.31
C ALA A 156 -25.24 52.49 11.31
N CYS A 157 -25.97 51.38 11.41
CA CYS A 157 -27.44 51.39 11.53
C CYS A 157 -27.89 52.11 12.79
N ASP A 158 -27.28 51.81 13.94
CA ASP A 158 -27.60 52.48 15.22
C ASP A 158 -27.40 54.02 15.12
N VAL A 159 -26.33 54.48 14.47
CA VAL A 159 -26.06 55.88 14.25
C VAL A 159 -27.08 56.53 13.30
N ILE A 160 -27.50 55.83 12.24
CA ILE A 160 -28.51 56.30 11.29
C ILE A 160 -29.86 56.47 12.03
N ASP A 161 -30.26 55.55 12.85
CA ASP A 161 -31.49 55.62 13.64
C ASP A 161 -31.48 56.84 14.58
N LEU A 162 -30.38 57.08 15.26
CA LEU A 162 -30.18 58.28 16.07
C LEU A 162 -30.30 59.58 15.27
N ILE A 163 -29.68 59.66 14.09
CA ILE A 163 -29.78 60.78 13.19
C ILE A 163 -31.22 61.02 12.75
N ILE A 164 -31.97 59.97 12.44
CA ILE A 164 -33.38 60.05 12.05
C ILE A 164 -34.24 60.57 13.21
N GLU A 165 -34.01 60.15 14.43
CA GLU A 165 -34.69 60.64 15.63
C GLU A 165 -34.43 62.13 15.83
N ILE A 166 -33.19 62.60 15.74
CA ILE A 166 -32.80 64.03 15.85
C ILE A 166 -33.49 64.84 14.78
N LEU A 167 -33.48 64.37 13.51
CA LEU A 167 -34.12 65.10 12.40
C LEU A 167 -35.64 65.16 12.53
N ARG A 168 -36.29 64.15 13.07
CA ARG A 168 -37.73 64.15 13.37
C ARG A 168 -38.08 65.10 14.49
N GLY A 169 -37.24 65.15 15.55
CA GLY A 169 -37.46 66.01 16.69
C GLY A 169 -37.18 67.51 16.40
N SER A 170 -36.41 67.82 15.35
CA SER A 170 -36.11 69.19 14.96
C SER A 170 -37.15 69.83 14.00
N LYS A 171 -38.24 69.12 13.70
CA LYS A 171 -39.29 69.63 12.81
C LYS A 171 -40.36 70.50 13.51
N ASP A 172 -40.23 70.66 14.83
CA ASP A 172 -41.14 71.45 15.62
C ASP A 172 -40.45 72.72 16.17
N MET A 173 -39.76 73.51 15.31
CA MET A 173 -39.46 74.92 15.55
C MET A 173 -39.88 75.77 14.35
#